data_187b4eebf6c87b50a97ee99b52dc9765
#
_entry.id   187b4eebf6c87b50a97ee99b52dc9765
#
_cell.length_a   1.000
_cell.length_b   1.000
_cell.length_c   1.000
_cell.angle_alpha   90.00
_cell.angle_beta   90.00
_cell.angle_gamma   90.00
#
_symmetry.space_group_name_H-M   'P 1'
#
loop_
_entity.id
_entity.type
_entity.pdbx_description
1 polymer ?
#
loop_
_entity_poly.entity_id
_entity_poly.type
_entity_poly.pdbx_seq_one_letter_code
_entity_poly.pdbx_strand_id
1 'polypeptide(L)' 'MMYKDASKATKETMSFDEWLEALRFWVESNPQIYCREFAHEIQTQPKTDMEEYYQDGLSVQAVALGISMNLL' A
#
# COMPACT_ATOMS: atom_id res chain seq x y z
N MET A 1 16.85 5.37 0.60
CA MET A 1 15.96 4.52 -0.21
C MET A 1 15.05 5.34 -1.09
N MET A 2 14.96 4.99 -2.33
CA MET A 2 14.12 5.72 -3.29
C MET A 2 12.79 5.00 -3.47
N TYR A 3 11.70 5.70 -3.27
CA TYR A 3 10.36 5.16 -3.52
C TYR A 3 9.78 5.74 -4.80
N LYS A 4 10.66 5.96 -5.77
CA LYS A 4 10.28 6.58 -7.04
C LYS A 4 9.12 5.85 -7.71
N ASP A 5 9.17 4.53 -7.67
CA ASP A 5 8.14 3.68 -8.27
C ASP A 5 7.36 2.93 -7.20
N ALA A 6 7.12 3.57 -6.05
CA ALA A 6 6.43 2.93 -4.93
C ALA A 6 5.08 2.32 -5.35
N SER A 7 4.36 3.00 -6.23
CA SER A 7 3.06 2.52 -6.68
C SER A 7 3.13 1.17 -7.40
N LYS A 8 4.28 0.83 -7.97
CA LYS A 8 4.47 -0.42 -8.72
C LYS A 8 5.15 -1.51 -7.91
N ALA A 9 5.47 -1.24 -6.65
CA ALA A 9 6.17 -2.21 -5.80
C ALA A 9 5.32 -3.45 -5.57
N THR A 10 5.92 -4.63 -5.75
CA THR A 10 5.27 -5.92 -5.53
C THR A 10 6.21 -6.83 -4.75
N LYS A 11 5.76 -8.06 -4.46
CA LYS A 11 6.58 -9.05 -3.76
C LYS A 11 7.83 -9.44 -4.56
N GLU A 12 7.84 -9.17 -5.85
CA GLU A 12 8.99 -9.48 -6.70
C GLU A 12 10.05 -8.40 -6.64
N THR A 13 9.72 -7.20 -6.21
CA THR A 13 10.64 -6.07 -6.18
C THR A 13 11.03 -5.65 -4.76
N MET A 14 10.25 -6.01 -3.76
CA MET A 14 10.47 -5.60 -2.37
C MET A 14 10.09 -6.69 -1.39
N SER A 15 10.76 -6.69 -0.23
CA SER A 15 10.33 -7.53 0.88
C SER A 15 9.00 -7.00 1.43
N PHE A 16 8.34 -7.79 2.27
CA PHE A 16 7.06 -7.39 2.84
C PHE A 16 7.17 -6.09 3.64
N ASP A 17 8.21 -5.97 4.46
CA ASP A 17 8.40 -4.76 5.27
C ASP A 17 8.62 -3.53 4.40
N GLU A 18 9.42 -3.66 3.36
CA GLU A 18 9.66 -2.58 2.42
C GLU A 18 8.40 -2.21 1.66
N TRP A 19 7.63 -3.23 1.26
CA TRP A 19 6.38 -3.04 0.55
C TRP A 19 5.36 -2.28 1.40
N LEU A 20 5.28 -2.61 2.70
CA LEU A 20 4.40 -1.90 3.63
C LEU A 20 4.80 -0.44 3.77
N GLU A 21 6.10 -0.17 3.88
CA GLU A 21 6.59 1.20 3.96
C GLU A 21 6.28 1.96 2.69
N ALA A 22 6.46 1.31 1.54
CA ALA A 22 6.15 1.91 0.25
C ALA A 22 4.67 2.25 0.15
N LEU A 23 3.81 1.37 0.66
CA LEU A 23 2.37 1.60 0.66
C LEU A 23 2.01 2.84 1.49
N ARG A 24 2.57 2.95 2.69
CA ARG A 24 2.33 4.12 3.54
C ARG A 24 2.86 5.39 2.89
N PHE A 25 4.06 5.32 2.34
CA PHE A 25 4.66 6.46 1.66
C PHE A 25 3.80 6.91 0.49
N TRP A 26 3.33 5.96 -0.31
CA TRP A 26 2.52 6.25 -1.49
C TRP A 26 1.22 6.97 -1.10
N VAL A 27 0.52 6.45 -0.10
CA VAL A 27 -0.74 7.05 0.36
C VAL A 27 -0.50 8.45 0.91
N GLU A 28 0.53 8.63 1.73
CA GLU A 28 0.83 9.92 2.34
C GLU A 28 1.33 10.95 1.32
N SER A 29 1.92 10.48 0.23
CA SER A 29 2.45 11.37 -0.81
C SER A 29 1.39 11.84 -1.80
N ASN A 30 0.18 11.30 -1.70
CA ASN A 30 -0.90 11.62 -2.62
C ASN A 30 -2.16 12.05 -1.88
N PRO A 31 -2.08 13.17 -1.11
CA PRO A 31 -3.22 13.61 -0.30
C PRO A 31 -4.43 14.05 -1.13
N GLN A 32 -4.22 14.34 -2.41
CA GLN A 32 -5.31 14.71 -3.30
C GLN A 32 -6.12 13.49 -3.75
N ILE A 33 -5.57 12.29 -3.59
CA ILE A 33 -6.25 11.04 -3.95
C ILE A 33 -6.76 10.32 -2.71
N TYR A 34 -5.93 10.31 -1.65
CA TYR A 34 -6.23 9.58 -0.42
C TYR A 34 -6.35 10.57 0.73
N CYS A 35 -7.52 10.64 1.34
CA CYS A 35 -7.75 11.55 2.46
C CYS A 35 -6.99 11.09 3.71
N ARG A 36 -6.93 11.97 4.71
CA ARG A 36 -6.21 11.69 5.96
C ARG A 36 -6.80 10.47 6.68
N GLU A 37 -8.11 10.35 6.69
CA GLU A 37 -8.77 9.22 7.34
C GLU A 37 -8.38 7.91 6.69
N PHE A 38 -8.26 7.89 5.38
CA PHE A 38 -7.84 6.70 4.66
C PHE A 38 -6.38 6.35 4.98
N ALA A 39 -5.52 7.36 5.05
CA ALA A 39 -4.12 7.12 5.40
C ALA A 39 -4.01 6.50 6.80
N HIS A 40 -4.81 6.99 7.74
CA HIS A 40 -4.85 6.43 9.09
C HIS A 40 -5.38 4.98 9.06
N GLU A 41 -6.42 4.74 8.28
CA GLU A 41 -7.01 3.41 8.15
C GLU A 41 -6.00 2.40 7.62
N ILE A 42 -5.22 2.80 6.63
CA ILE A 42 -4.17 1.93 6.07
C ILE A 42 -3.17 1.53 7.16
N GLN A 43 -2.80 2.47 8.03
CA GLN A 43 -1.83 2.20 9.07
C GLN A 43 -2.37 1.27 10.16
N THR A 44 -3.69 1.19 10.30
CA THR A 44 -4.32 0.35 11.33
C THR A 44 -4.80 -0.99 10.79
N GLN A 45 -4.63 -1.25 9.49
CA GLN A 45 -5.02 -2.54 8.92
C GLN A 45 -4.21 -3.68 9.52
N PRO A 46 -4.86 -4.85 9.75
CA PRO A 46 -4.13 -6.01 10.25
C PRO A 46 -3.01 -6.42 9.31
N LYS A 47 -1.86 -6.73 9.89
CA LYS A 47 -0.72 -7.19 9.10
C LYS A 47 -1.03 -8.46 8.30
N THR A 48 -1.87 -9.33 8.86
CA THR A 48 -2.24 -10.57 8.18
C THR A 48 -2.94 -10.31 6.86
N ASP A 49 -3.85 -9.31 6.84
CA ASP A 49 -4.54 -8.94 5.61
C ASP A 49 -3.57 -8.34 4.60
N MET A 50 -2.67 -7.49 5.06
CA MET A 50 -1.67 -6.87 4.19
C MET A 50 -0.72 -7.91 3.62
N GLU A 51 -0.34 -8.90 4.43
CA GLU A 51 0.54 -9.96 3.95
C GLU A 51 -0.14 -10.79 2.87
N GLU A 52 -1.43 -11.03 3.00
CA GLU A 52 -2.19 -11.76 2.00
C GLU A 52 -2.18 -11.03 0.67
N TYR A 53 -2.42 -9.72 0.68
CA TYR A 53 -2.37 -8.91 -0.54
C TYR A 53 -0.97 -8.94 -1.15
N TYR A 54 0.04 -8.86 -0.32
CA TYR A 54 1.43 -8.91 -0.78
C TYR A 54 1.73 -10.26 -1.45
N GLN A 55 1.32 -11.36 -0.83
CA GLN A 55 1.56 -12.69 -1.38
C GLN A 55 0.78 -12.94 -2.67
N ASP A 56 -0.37 -12.29 -2.82
CA ASP A 56 -1.16 -12.37 -4.05
C ASP A 56 -0.50 -11.63 -5.21
N GLY A 57 0.60 -10.93 -4.97
CA GLY A 57 1.32 -10.23 -6.00
C GLY A 57 0.76 -8.85 -6.34
N LEU A 58 -0.07 -8.31 -5.46
CA LEU A 58 -0.65 -6.98 -5.69
C LEU A 58 0.39 -5.89 -5.50
N SER A 59 0.34 -4.87 -6.36
CA SER A 59 1.22 -3.72 -6.22
C SER A 59 0.67 -2.78 -5.14
N VAL A 60 1.53 -1.87 -4.68
CA VAL A 60 1.13 -0.85 -3.71
C VAL A 60 -0.07 -0.06 -4.21
N GLN A 61 -0.04 0.35 -5.48
CA GLN A 61 -1.14 1.12 -6.06
C GLN A 61 -2.43 0.31 -6.09
N ALA A 62 -2.34 -0.96 -6.48
CA ALA A 62 -3.50 -1.83 -6.56
C ALA A 62 -4.17 -2.00 -5.19
N VAL A 63 -3.37 -2.19 -4.14
CA VAL A 63 -3.89 -2.35 -2.79
C VAL A 63 -4.52 -1.05 -2.31
N ALA A 64 -3.82 0.08 -2.49
CA ALA A 64 -4.33 1.37 -2.04
C ALA A 64 -5.67 1.70 -2.72
N LEU A 65 -5.75 1.52 -4.03
CA LEU A 65 -6.99 1.78 -4.76
C LEU A 65 -8.08 0.80 -4.35
N GLY A 66 -7.73 -0.49 -4.23
CA GLY A 66 -8.70 -1.51 -3.88
C GLY A 66 -9.35 -1.26 -2.52
N ILE A 67 -8.54 -0.90 -1.52
CA ILE A 67 -9.07 -0.61 -0.19
C ILE A 67 -9.91 0.67 -0.21
N SER A 68 -9.42 1.72 -0.89
CA SER A 68 -10.14 2.99 -0.92
C SER A 68 -11.48 2.89 -1.64
N MET A 69 -11.61 1.92 -2.55
CA MET A 69 -12.85 1.69 -3.31
C MET A 69 -13.70 0.56 -2.74
N ASN A 70 -13.30 0.02 -1.59
CA ASN A 70 -13.98 -1.11 -0.94
C ASN A 70 -14.04 -2.36 -1.81
N LEU A 71 -13.00 -2.58 -2.61
CA LEU A 71 -12.89 -3.78 -3.44
C LEU A 71 -12.09 -4.88 -2.75
N LEU A 72 -11.35 -4.52 -1.71
CA LEU A 72 -10.55 -5.48 -0.93
C LEU A 72 -11.05 -5.58 0.50
#